data_cb0333b4dc25d686ba8b8dc5f47fae17
#
_entry.id   cb0333b4dc25d686ba8b8dc5f47fae17
#
_cell.length_a   1.000
_cell.length_b   1.000
_cell.length_c   1.000
_cell.angle_alpha   90.00
_cell.angle_beta   90.00
_cell.angle_gamma   90.00
#
_symmetry.space_group_name_H-M   'P 1'
#
loop_
_entity.id
_entity.type
_entity.pdbx_description
1 polymer ?
#
loop_
_entity_poly.entity_id
_entity_poly.type
_entity_poly.pdbx_seq_one_letter_code
_entity_poly.pdbx_strand_id
1 'polypeptide(L)'
;MRKWQHLALTAALTVATAGGVAFAGVAANAKPATPHSAGQPAAASFHGRGSVAANIRVVETFLQDVLDGHHGDHAAGYLTEDAQFHAGTVGNFTGRATVAGVLAGIVAAIPDLHANVQDILGHGDEVVVRLVVTGTQEGPLLGIPATGRHLQWDAIDLYRLKGGKISQEWASEDLTAILNDTGTYKAPWIP
;
A
#
# COMPACT_ATOMS: atom_id res chain seq x y z
N MET A 1 17.40 40.95 17.72
CA MET A 1 18.38 40.63 16.66
C MET A 1 19.12 39.36 17.05
N ARG A 2 18.77 38.19 16.52
CA ARG A 2 19.50 36.95 16.65
C ARG A 2 19.67 36.34 15.27
N LYS A 3 20.94 36.24 14.85
CA LYS A 3 21.40 35.69 13.56
C LYS A 3 21.24 34.16 13.58
N TRP A 4 20.61 33.60 12.58
CA TRP A 4 20.63 32.18 12.29
C TRP A 4 21.73 31.90 11.28
N GLN A 5 22.71 31.10 11.66
CA GLN A 5 23.80 30.68 10.81
C GLN A 5 23.38 29.46 10.00
N HIS A 6 23.58 29.56 8.69
CA HIS A 6 23.40 28.44 7.74
C HIS A 6 24.58 27.47 7.90
N LEU A 7 24.28 26.20 8.20
CA LEU A 7 25.23 25.10 8.00
C LEU A 7 24.93 24.45 6.64
N ALA A 8 25.79 24.74 5.67
CA ALA A 8 25.85 24.01 4.41
C ALA A 8 26.71 22.77 4.60
N LEU A 9 26.12 21.58 4.44
CA LEU A 9 26.83 20.31 4.42
C LEU A 9 27.10 19.94 2.97
N THR A 10 28.32 20.20 2.49
CA THR A 10 28.81 19.79 1.16
C THR A 10 29.32 18.35 1.28
N ALA A 11 28.60 17.38 0.71
CA ALA A 11 29.10 16.04 0.51
C ALA A 11 29.75 15.94 -0.87
N ALA A 12 31.08 15.82 -0.90
CA ALA A 12 31.82 15.55 -2.11
C ALA A 12 31.68 14.08 -2.52
N LEU A 13 31.17 13.86 -3.72
CA LEU A 13 31.06 12.52 -4.34
C LEU A 13 32.35 12.28 -5.14
N THR A 14 33.26 11.44 -4.62
CA THR A 14 34.42 10.97 -5.35
C THR A 14 34.03 9.76 -6.21
N VAL A 15 34.04 9.94 -7.53
CA VAL A 15 33.94 8.85 -8.49
C VAL A 15 35.30 8.20 -8.66
N ALA A 16 35.43 6.94 -8.23
CA ALA A 16 36.56 6.09 -8.56
C ALA A 16 36.20 5.20 -9.75
N THR A 17 36.83 5.49 -10.89
CA THR A 17 36.89 4.58 -12.05
C THR A 17 38.07 3.64 -11.87
N ALA A 18 37.88 2.34 -11.99
CA ALA A 18 38.72 1.38 -12.67
C ALA A 18 38.52 -0.05 -12.11
N GLY A 19 38.53 -1.04 -13.00
CA GLY A 19 38.82 -2.42 -12.68
C GLY A 19 37.80 -3.42 -13.22
N GLY A 20 37.98 -3.79 -14.49
CA GLY A 20 37.30 -4.98 -15.03
C GLY A 20 37.72 -6.22 -14.27
N VAL A 21 36.74 -6.98 -13.78
CA VAL A 21 36.95 -8.31 -13.19
C VAL A 21 36.43 -9.33 -14.19
N ALA A 22 37.36 -10.15 -14.69
CA ALA A 22 37.07 -11.31 -15.50
C ALA A 22 36.31 -12.33 -14.65
N PHE A 23 35.13 -12.76 -15.11
CA PHE A 23 34.42 -13.87 -14.51
C PHE A 23 35.11 -15.18 -14.90
N ALA A 24 35.92 -15.74 -14.02
CA ALA A 24 36.33 -17.13 -14.07
C ALA A 24 35.15 -18.00 -13.66
N GLY A 25 34.69 -18.86 -14.58
CA GLY A 25 33.60 -19.78 -14.33
C GLY A 25 33.95 -20.78 -13.23
N VAL A 26 33.20 -20.75 -12.12
CA VAL A 26 33.19 -21.81 -11.11
C VAL A 26 32.11 -22.79 -11.51
N ALA A 27 32.52 -23.97 -11.99
CA ALA A 27 31.60 -25.10 -12.15
C ALA A 27 31.11 -25.52 -10.77
N ALA A 28 29.91 -25.14 -10.39
CA ALA A 28 29.27 -25.62 -9.20
C ALA A 28 28.80 -27.07 -9.42
N ASN A 29 29.39 -27.99 -8.71
CA ASN A 29 28.90 -29.38 -8.53
C ASN A 29 27.54 -29.29 -7.81
N ALA A 30 26.45 -29.22 -8.56
CA ALA A 30 25.10 -29.30 -8.00
C ALA A 30 24.83 -30.74 -7.57
N LYS A 31 24.84 -30.99 -6.27
CA LYS A 31 24.31 -32.21 -5.68
C LYS A 31 22.81 -32.28 -6.02
N PRO A 32 22.30 -33.43 -6.54
CA PRO A 32 20.87 -33.53 -6.86
C PRO A 32 20.04 -33.30 -5.59
N ALA A 33 19.15 -32.32 -5.68
CA ALA A 33 18.18 -32.06 -4.63
C ALA A 33 17.22 -33.24 -4.52
N THR A 34 17.14 -33.82 -3.35
CA THR A 34 16.08 -34.78 -2.99
C THR A 34 14.74 -34.08 -3.16
N PRO A 35 13.71 -34.72 -3.78
CA PRO A 35 12.40 -34.13 -3.89
C PRO A 35 11.85 -33.90 -2.48
N HIS A 36 11.67 -32.63 -2.12
CA HIS A 36 10.91 -32.28 -0.93
C HIS A 36 9.48 -32.77 -1.19
N SER A 37 9.10 -33.82 -0.43
CA SER A 37 7.69 -34.16 -0.28
C SER A 37 7.00 -32.88 0.23
N ALA A 38 6.23 -32.23 -0.65
CA ALA A 38 5.35 -31.17 -0.25
C ALA A 38 4.31 -31.78 0.69
N GLY A 39 4.60 -31.72 1.98
CA GLY A 39 3.62 -32.01 3.02
C GLY A 39 2.46 -31.06 2.74
N GLN A 40 1.30 -31.66 2.43
CA GLN A 40 0.04 -30.92 2.34
C GLN A 40 -0.07 -30.06 3.60
N PRO A 41 -0.24 -28.73 3.50
CA PRO A 41 -0.41 -27.93 4.69
C PRO A 41 -1.63 -28.46 5.43
N ALA A 42 -1.43 -28.84 6.69
CA ALA A 42 -2.52 -29.29 7.55
C ALA A 42 -3.63 -28.25 7.44
N ALA A 43 -4.85 -28.70 7.10
CA ALA A 43 -6.02 -27.85 7.04
C ALA A 43 -6.17 -27.15 8.39
N ALA A 44 -5.73 -25.90 8.47
CA ALA A 44 -5.89 -25.09 9.67
C ALA A 44 -7.39 -25.02 9.98
N SER A 45 -7.75 -25.44 11.18
CA SER A 45 -9.13 -25.45 11.63
C SER A 45 -9.63 -24.00 11.73
N PHE A 46 -10.45 -23.58 10.78
CA PHE A 46 -10.92 -22.20 10.63
C PHE A 46 -12.16 -21.97 11.52
N HIS A 47 -11.92 -21.80 12.80
CA HIS A 47 -12.98 -21.42 13.75
C HIS A 47 -13.15 -19.90 13.75
N GLY A 48 -14.34 -19.43 13.35
CA GLY A 48 -14.72 -18.00 13.40
C GLY A 48 -14.66 -17.26 12.07
N ARG A 49 -14.67 -17.96 10.92
CA ARG A 49 -14.68 -17.33 9.60
C ARG A 49 -16.07 -16.83 9.23
N GLY A 50 -16.13 -15.57 8.78
CA GLY A 50 -17.22 -15.13 7.91
C GLY A 50 -17.23 -15.96 6.62
N SER A 51 -18.39 -16.09 5.96
CA SER A 51 -18.41 -16.65 4.61
C SER A 51 -17.60 -15.72 3.67
N VAL A 52 -16.98 -16.27 2.63
CA VAL A 52 -16.27 -15.47 1.61
C VAL A 52 -17.13 -14.31 1.11
N ALA A 53 -18.42 -14.58 0.82
CA ALA A 53 -19.36 -13.55 0.41
C ALA A 53 -19.63 -12.48 1.48
N ALA A 54 -19.58 -12.83 2.76
CA ALA A 54 -19.70 -11.84 3.84
C ALA A 54 -18.43 -10.99 3.94
N ASN A 55 -17.24 -11.59 3.78
CA ASN A 55 -15.98 -10.88 3.79
C ASN A 55 -15.87 -9.90 2.61
N ILE A 56 -16.27 -10.31 1.40
CA ILE A 56 -16.35 -9.43 0.24
C ILE A 56 -17.27 -8.25 0.54
N ARG A 57 -18.46 -8.46 1.08
CA ARG A 57 -19.39 -7.35 1.43
C ARG A 57 -18.82 -6.38 2.44
N VAL A 58 -18.03 -6.84 3.42
CA VAL A 58 -17.37 -5.95 4.37
C VAL A 58 -16.42 -5.02 3.65
N VAL A 59 -15.58 -5.55 2.74
CA VAL A 59 -14.62 -4.75 1.97
C VAL A 59 -15.35 -3.82 0.99
N GLU A 60 -16.36 -4.28 0.25
CA GLU A 60 -17.17 -3.43 -0.63
C GLU A 60 -17.80 -2.27 0.14
N THR A 61 -18.41 -2.56 1.31
CA THR A 61 -19.03 -1.53 2.13
C THR A 61 -18.00 -0.54 2.68
N PHE A 62 -16.82 -1.03 3.08
CA PHE A 62 -15.72 -0.18 3.52
C PHE A 62 -15.26 0.77 2.40
N LEU A 63 -15.04 0.27 1.19
CA LEU A 63 -14.63 1.10 0.05
C LEU A 63 -15.69 2.14 -0.30
N GLN A 64 -16.97 1.74 -0.33
CA GLN A 64 -18.09 2.63 -0.64
C GLN A 64 -18.34 3.69 0.43
N ASP A 65 -18.24 3.34 1.71
CA ASP A 65 -18.54 4.27 2.80
C ASP A 65 -17.35 5.19 3.08
N VAL A 66 -16.17 4.61 3.29
CA VAL A 66 -14.99 5.35 3.75
C VAL A 66 -14.33 6.12 2.62
N LEU A 67 -14.14 5.49 1.44
CA LEU A 67 -13.44 6.12 0.31
C LEU A 67 -14.40 6.90 -0.58
N ASP A 68 -15.37 6.25 -1.23
CA ASP A 68 -16.29 6.90 -2.15
C ASP A 68 -17.30 7.82 -1.44
N GLY A 69 -17.74 7.45 -0.23
CA GLY A 69 -18.61 8.27 0.61
C GLY A 69 -17.89 9.40 1.34
N HIS A 70 -16.56 9.40 1.29
CA HIS A 70 -15.68 10.39 1.94
C HIS A 70 -15.87 10.46 3.48
N HIS A 71 -16.29 9.35 4.09
CA HIS A 71 -16.49 9.24 5.54
C HIS A 71 -15.24 8.64 6.20
N GLY A 72 -14.10 9.33 6.09
CA GLY A 72 -12.83 8.87 6.68
C GLY A 72 -12.90 8.61 8.19
N ASP A 73 -13.78 9.29 8.91
CA ASP A 73 -14.08 9.10 10.32
C ASP A 73 -14.80 7.76 10.62
N HIS A 74 -15.45 7.15 9.64
CA HIS A 74 -16.08 5.83 9.77
C HIS A 74 -15.07 4.67 9.71
N ALA A 75 -13.85 4.90 9.24
CA ALA A 75 -12.84 3.85 9.02
C ALA A 75 -12.63 2.95 10.24
N ALA A 76 -12.58 3.53 11.44
CA ALA A 76 -12.42 2.77 12.69
C ALA A 76 -13.52 1.71 12.91
N GLY A 77 -14.73 1.93 12.37
CA GLY A 77 -15.84 1.00 12.44
C GLY A 77 -15.61 -0.32 11.72
N TYR A 78 -14.78 -0.33 10.70
CA TYR A 78 -14.44 -1.50 9.87
C TYR A 78 -13.23 -2.27 10.36
N LEU A 79 -12.43 -1.73 11.29
CA LEU A 79 -11.14 -2.26 11.70
C LEU A 79 -11.22 -3.04 13.02
N THR A 80 -10.35 -4.06 13.17
CA THR A 80 -10.08 -4.68 14.47
C THR A 80 -9.23 -3.75 15.35
N GLU A 81 -9.17 -4.00 16.68
CA GLU A 81 -8.34 -3.19 17.59
C GLU A 81 -6.86 -3.21 17.22
N ASP A 82 -6.39 -4.37 16.77
CA ASP A 82 -5.01 -4.67 16.39
C ASP A 82 -4.76 -4.55 14.87
N ALA A 83 -5.63 -3.81 14.16
CA ALA A 83 -5.53 -3.67 12.71
C ALA A 83 -4.14 -3.22 12.26
N GLN A 84 -3.71 -3.75 11.11
CA GLN A 84 -2.43 -3.43 10.49
C GLN A 84 -2.63 -2.98 9.04
N PHE A 85 -1.93 -1.92 8.65
CA PHE A 85 -1.91 -1.40 7.29
C PHE A 85 -0.47 -1.38 6.78
N HIS A 86 -0.20 -2.14 5.72
CA HIS A 86 1.10 -2.30 5.09
C HIS A 86 1.09 -1.57 3.74
N ALA A 87 1.64 -0.37 3.70
CA ALA A 87 1.65 0.50 2.53
C ALA A 87 3.03 0.58 1.84
N GLY A 88 3.73 -0.53 1.76
CA GLY A 88 5.03 -0.63 1.09
C GLY A 88 6.05 0.37 1.61
N THR A 89 6.60 1.21 0.73
CA THR A 89 7.59 2.23 1.09
C THR A 89 7.01 3.41 1.87
N VAL A 90 5.68 3.58 1.90
CA VAL A 90 5.02 4.61 2.70
C VAL A 90 5.11 4.29 4.19
N GLY A 91 5.06 2.99 4.54
CA GLY A 91 5.23 2.54 5.91
C GLY A 91 4.28 1.43 6.33
N ASN A 92 4.43 1.02 7.61
CA ASN A 92 3.53 0.06 8.25
C ASN A 92 2.90 0.74 9.47
N PHE A 93 1.59 0.63 9.58
CA PHE A 93 0.80 1.26 10.62
C PHE A 93 0.08 0.18 11.43
N THR A 94 0.01 0.32 12.74
CA THR A 94 -0.60 -0.67 13.63
C THR A 94 -1.52 -0.01 14.64
N GLY A 95 -2.63 -0.67 14.90
CA GLY A 95 -3.68 -0.24 15.82
C GLY A 95 -4.79 0.53 15.10
N ARG A 96 -6.04 0.23 15.50
CA ARG A 96 -7.26 0.79 14.91
C ARG A 96 -7.20 2.31 14.71
N ALA A 97 -6.85 3.04 15.76
CA ALA A 97 -6.84 4.50 15.73
C ALA A 97 -5.80 5.05 14.74
N THR A 98 -4.61 4.42 14.70
CA THR A 98 -3.54 4.82 13.79
C THR A 98 -3.94 4.57 12.34
N VAL A 99 -4.42 3.35 12.01
CA VAL A 99 -4.85 2.98 10.66
C VAL A 99 -6.02 3.85 10.20
N ALA A 100 -7.04 4.02 11.06
CA ALA A 100 -8.16 4.90 10.74
C ALA A 100 -7.74 6.35 10.50
N GLY A 101 -6.77 6.85 11.27
CA GLY A 101 -6.21 8.19 11.07
C GLY A 101 -5.49 8.36 9.72
N VAL A 102 -4.77 7.32 9.25
CA VAL A 102 -4.13 7.33 7.93
C VAL A 102 -5.19 7.38 6.83
N LEU A 103 -6.21 6.52 6.90
CA LEU A 103 -7.31 6.48 5.91
C LEU A 103 -8.09 7.80 5.88
N ALA A 104 -8.42 8.36 7.05
CA ALA A 104 -9.06 9.67 7.15
C ALA A 104 -8.19 10.79 6.55
N GLY A 105 -6.87 10.71 6.72
CA GLY A 105 -5.92 11.65 6.13
C GLY A 105 -5.89 11.58 4.60
N ILE A 106 -5.97 10.38 4.01
CA ILE A 106 -6.05 10.18 2.56
C ILE A 106 -7.34 10.80 2.00
N VAL A 107 -8.49 10.48 2.61
CA VAL A 107 -9.79 11.04 2.23
C VAL A 107 -9.81 12.56 2.36
N ALA A 108 -9.25 13.11 3.44
CA ALA A 108 -9.16 14.57 3.61
C ALA A 108 -8.22 15.24 2.60
N ALA A 109 -7.17 14.54 2.14
CA ALA A 109 -6.24 15.05 1.14
C ALA A 109 -6.84 15.06 -0.28
N ILE A 110 -7.82 14.18 -0.55
CA ILE A 110 -8.47 14.01 -1.85
C ILE A 110 -10.00 14.01 -1.63
N PRO A 111 -10.66 15.18 -1.50
CA PRO A 111 -12.07 15.27 -1.12
C PRO A 111 -13.07 14.71 -2.14
N ASP A 112 -12.65 14.52 -3.38
CA ASP A 112 -13.39 13.90 -4.48
C ASP A 112 -12.83 12.52 -4.85
N LEU A 113 -12.19 11.84 -3.89
CA LEU A 113 -11.61 10.51 -4.10
C LEU A 113 -12.68 9.53 -4.56
N HIS A 114 -12.37 8.77 -5.61
CA HIS A 114 -13.20 7.68 -6.11
C HIS A 114 -12.38 6.40 -6.30
N ALA A 115 -12.76 5.34 -5.59
CA ALA A 115 -12.14 4.02 -5.64
C ALA A 115 -12.95 3.11 -6.59
N ASN A 116 -12.66 3.18 -7.88
CA ASN A 116 -13.37 2.41 -8.89
C ASN A 116 -12.91 0.94 -8.87
N VAL A 117 -13.73 0.08 -8.26
CA VAL A 117 -13.46 -1.37 -8.18
C VAL A 117 -13.56 -1.99 -9.56
N GLN A 118 -12.48 -2.58 -10.05
CA GLN A 118 -12.38 -3.28 -11.32
C GLN A 118 -12.65 -4.79 -11.14
N ASP A 119 -12.08 -5.38 -10.08
CA ASP A 119 -12.27 -6.78 -9.72
C ASP A 119 -12.24 -6.92 -8.20
N ILE A 120 -13.01 -7.86 -7.67
CA ILE A 120 -12.98 -8.26 -6.26
C ILE A 120 -13.07 -9.78 -6.16
N LEU A 121 -12.11 -10.37 -5.46
CA LEU A 121 -11.98 -11.81 -5.30
C LEU A 121 -11.82 -12.16 -3.83
N GLY A 122 -12.48 -13.22 -3.37
CA GLY A 122 -12.36 -13.68 -1.98
C GLY A 122 -11.95 -15.15 -1.89
N HIS A 123 -11.09 -15.45 -0.91
CA HIS A 123 -10.70 -16.81 -0.55
C HIS A 123 -10.50 -16.93 0.96
N GLY A 124 -11.30 -17.74 1.63
CA GLY A 124 -11.22 -17.91 3.08
C GLY A 124 -11.53 -16.60 3.81
N ASP A 125 -10.54 -16.09 4.53
CA ASP A 125 -10.59 -14.82 5.26
C ASP A 125 -9.88 -13.67 4.52
N GLU A 126 -9.49 -13.89 3.28
CA GLU A 126 -8.83 -12.90 2.43
C GLU A 126 -9.72 -12.42 1.30
N VAL A 127 -9.61 -11.13 1.00
CA VAL A 127 -10.26 -10.45 -0.13
C VAL A 127 -9.22 -9.64 -0.85
N VAL A 128 -9.12 -9.82 -2.17
CA VAL A 128 -8.25 -9.02 -3.04
C VAL A 128 -9.14 -8.12 -3.89
N VAL A 129 -8.76 -6.86 -3.99
CA VAL A 129 -9.45 -5.86 -4.81
C VAL A 129 -8.46 -5.23 -5.77
N ARG A 130 -8.82 -5.14 -7.05
CA ARG A 130 -8.13 -4.32 -8.03
C ARG A 130 -8.92 -3.04 -8.25
N LEU A 131 -8.26 -1.90 -8.12
CA LEU A 131 -8.84 -0.57 -8.14
C LEU A 131 -8.20 0.30 -9.20
N VAL A 132 -8.99 1.24 -9.73
CA VAL A 132 -8.47 2.50 -10.30
C VAL A 132 -8.95 3.60 -9.39
N VAL A 133 -8.02 4.30 -8.76
CA VAL A 133 -8.32 5.40 -7.83
C VAL A 133 -8.11 6.72 -8.55
N THR A 134 -9.05 7.65 -8.37
CA THR A 134 -8.97 8.99 -8.96
C THR A 134 -9.37 10.05 -7.93
N GLY A 135 -8.96 11.29 -8.16
CA GLY A 135 -9.39 12.42 -7.37
C GLY A 135 -8.43 13.62 -7.46
N THR A 136 -8.80 14.73 -6.86
CA THR A 136 -8.03 15.98 -6.87
C THR A 136 -7.30 16.16 -5.56
N GLN A 137 -5.98 16.32 -5.60
CA GLN A 137 -5.18 16.53 -4.39
C GLN A 137 -5.34 17.96 -3.87
N GLU A 138 -6.22 18.15 -2.92
CA GLU A 138 -6.47 19.44 -2.26
C GLU A 138 -5.80 19.58 -0.88
N GLY A 139 -5.31 18.45 -0.32
CA GLY A 139 -4.59 18.42 0.95
C GLY A 139 -3.20 17.78 0.84
N PRO A 140 -2.42 17.79 1.94
CA PRO A 140 -1.11 17.12 1.97
C PRO A 140 -1.26 15.61 1.80
N LEU A 141 -0.51 15.04 0.85
CA LEU A 141 -0.48 13.59 0.58
C LEU A 141 0.97 13.11 0.48
N LEU A 142 1.36 12.07 1.19
CA LEU A 142 2.72 11.50 1.19
C LEU A 142 3.83 12.54 1.46
N GLY A 143 3.54 13.56 2.27
CA GLY A 143 4.47 14.67 2.51
C GLY A 143 4.55 15.71 1.40
N ILE A 144 3.78 15.55 0.32
CA ILE A 144 3.65 16.52 -0.77
C ILE A 144 2.54 17.52 -0.40
N PRO A 145 2.79 18.84 -0.40
CA PRO A 145 1.76 19.84 -0.21
C PRO A 145 0.65 19.74 -1.26
N ALA A 146 -0.52 20.28 -0.96
CA ALA A 146 -1.63 20.34 -1.92
C ALA A 146 -1.18 20.96 -3.25
N THR A 147 -1.43 20.23 -4.35
CA THR A 147 -1.06 20.67 -5.71
C THR A 147 -2.27 21.17 -6.52
N GLY A 148 -3.49 20.82 -6.10
CA GLY A 148 -4.73 21.04 -6.84
C GLY A 148 -4.81 20.22 -8.13
N ARG A 149 -3.96 19.20 -8.27
CA ARG A 149 -3.89 18.39 -9.50
C ARG A 149 -4.78 17.16 -9.36
N HIS A 150 -5.35 16.76 -10.49
CA HIS A 150 -6.06 15.50 -10.60
C HIS A 150 -5.05 14.35 -10.63
N LEU A 151 -5.31 13.32 -9.83
CA LEU A 151 -4.51 12.10 -9.72
C LEU A 151 -5.30 10.92 -10.26
N GLN A 152 -4.60 9.96 -10.87
CA GLN A 152 -5.13 8.66 -11.21
C GLN A 152 -4.05 7.60 -11.04
N TRP A 153 -4.38 6.51 -10.34
CA TRP A 153 -3.44 5.39 -10.18
C TRP A 153 -4.14 4.06 -10.05
N ASP A 154 -3.43 2.99 -10.40
CA ASP A 154 -3.86 1.62 -10.18
C ASP A 154 -3.44 1.16 -8.79
N ALA A 155 -4.30 0.35 -8.15
CA ALA A 155 -4.00 -0.31 -6.89
C ALA A 155 -4.45 -1.77 -6.88
N ILE A 156 -3.73 -2.60 -6.15
CA ILE A 156 -4.14 -3.96 -5.79
C ILE A 156 -3.99 -4.11 -4.29
N ASP A 157 -5.10 -4.23 -3.59
CA ASP A 157 -5.14 -4.35 -2.15
C ASP A 157 -5.59 -5.74 -1.73
N LEU A 158 -4.90 -6.29 -0.72
CA LEU A 158 -5.28 -7.52 -0.07
C LEU A 158 -5.73 -7.20 1.35
N TYR A 159 -6.96 -7.58 1.66
CA TYR A 159 -7.56 -7.45 2.98
C TYR A 159 -7.65 -8.81 3.66
N ARG A 160 -7.29 -8.89 4.95
CA ARG A 160 -7.59 -10.05 5.79
C ARG A 160 -8.64 -9.68 6.81
N LEU A 161 -9.69 -10.54 6.90
CA LEU A 161 -10.84 -10.31 7.77
C LEU A 161 -10.78 -11.22 9.00
N LYS A 162 -11.23 -10.69 10.14
CA LYS A 162 -11.37 -11.41 11.41
C LYS A 162 -12.62 -10.93 12.12
N GLY A 163 -13.58 -11.84 12.36
CA GLY A 163 -14.83 -11.50 13.06
C GLY A 163 -15.65 -10.43 12.35
N GLY A 164 -15.65 -10.40 11.00
CA GLY A 164 -16.41 -9.42 10.20
C GLY A 164 -15.77 -8.04 10.16
N LYS A 165 -14.48 -7.91 10.49
CA LYS A 165 -13.72 -6.67 10.44
C LYS A 165 -12.39 -6.88 9.71
N ILE A 166 -11.84 -5.83 9.13
CA ILE A 166 -10.52 -5.81 8.52
C ILE A 166 -9.47 -5.84 9.64
N SER A 167 -8.64 -6.88 9.62
CA SER A 167 -7.54 -7.06 10.58
C SER A 167 -6.19 -6.70 9.99
N GLN A 168 -6.03 -6.88 8.68
CA GLN A 168 -4.82 -6.50 7.95
C GLN A 168 -5.19 -6.03 6.55
N GLU A 169 -4.40 -5.09 6.04
CA GLU A 169 -4.44 -4.62 4.67
C GLU A 169 -3.01 -4.53 4.14
N TRP A 170 -2.79 -5.03 2.93
CA TRP A 170 -1.58 -4.80 2.15
C TRP A 170 -1.98 -4.02 0.90
N ALA A 171 -1.61 -2.75 0.87
CA ALA A 171 -1.88 -1.85 -0.24
C ALA A 171 -0.67 -1.80 -1.18
N SER A 172 -0.93 -2.10 -2.45
CA SER A 172 0.06 -1.99 -3.53
C SER A 172 -0.40 -0.93 -4.51
N GLU A 173 0.00 0.31 -4.23
CA GLU A 173 -0.34 1.50 -4.98
C GLU A 173 0.70 1.82 -6.05
N ASP A 174 0.30 2.28 -7.24
CA ASP A 174 1.24 2.86 -8.19
C ASP A 174 1.69 4.26 -7.72
N LEU A 175 2.66 4.26 -6.80
CA LEU A 175 3.25 5.50 -6.28
C LEU A 175 3.92 6.32 -7.38
N THR A 176 4.39 5.69 -8.48
CA THR A 176 5.00 6.40 -9.61
C THR A 176 3.98 7.28 -10.32
N ALA A 177 2.77 6.76 -10.54
CA ALA A 177 1.67 7.55 -11.10
C ALA A 177 1.33 8.74 -10.19
N ILE A 178 1.15 8.51 -8.88
CA ILE A 178 0.86 9.57 -7.91
C ILE A 178 1.95 10.66 -7.94
N LEU A 179 3.23 10.28 -7.91
CA LEU A 179 4.34 11.23 -7.93
C LEU A 179 4.42 12.00 -9.25
N ASN A 180 4.13 11.35 -10.38
CA ASN A 180 4.07 12.00 -11.70
C ASN A 180 2.92 13.01 -11.75
N ASP A 181 1.73 12.62 -11.33
CA ASP A 181 0.53 13.46 -11.40
C ASP A 181 0.63 14.66 -10.47
N THR A 182 1.22 14.50 -9.28
CA THR A 182 1.54 15.65 -8.39
C THR A 182 2.62 16.57 -8.97
N GLY A 183 3.36 16.13 -9.99
CA GLY A 183 4.50 16.85 -10.56
C GLY A 183 5.77 16.80 -9.70
N THR A 184 5.80 15.93 -8.68
CA THR A 184 6.95 15.79 -7.78
C THR A 184 8.08 14.99 -8.41
N TYR A 185 7.75 14.00 -9.24
CA TYR A 185 8.70 13.16 -9.95
C TYR A 185 8.13 12.73 -11.30
N LYS A 186 8.93 12.82 -12.36
CA LYS A 186 8.58 12.26 -13.68
C LYS A 186 9.50 11.08 -13.96
N ALA A 187 8.94 9.89 -14.05
CA ALA A 187 9.70 8.70 -14.40
C ALA A 187 10.16 8.78 -15.88
N PRO A 188 11.38 8.33 -16.21
CA PRO A 188 11.93 8.47 -17.57
C PRO A 188 11.13 7.77 -18.69
N TRP A 189 10.31 6.79 -18.33
CA TRP A 189 9.46 6.03 -19.29
C TRP A 189 8.05 6.61 -19.44
N ILE A 190 7.69 7.64 -18.67
CA ILE A 190 6.41 8.35 -18.83
C ILE A 190 6.61 9.46 -19.87
N PRO A 191 5.85 9.50 -20.96
CA PRO A 191 6.00 10.45 -22.05
C PRO A 191 5.78 11.92 -21.67
#